data_15cdfc5635cca6de3b472b55154d2118
#
_entry.id   15cdfc5635cca6de3b472b55154d2118
#
_cell.length_a   1.000
_cell.length_b   1.000
_cell.length_c   1.000
_cell.angle_alpha   90.00
_cell.angle_beta   90.00
_cell.angle_gamma   90.00
#
_symmetry.space_group_name_H-M   'P 1'
#
loop_
_entity.id
_entity.type
_entity.pdbx_description
1 polymer ?
#
loop_
_entity_poly.entity_id
_entity_poly.type
_entity_poly.pdbx_seq_one_letter_code
_entity_poly.pdbx_strand_id
1 'polypeptide(L)'
;ADPLMVAVDRIQLKKRFEEGGFYSKIFEVDLGEKKEPVVVKSIQRHKVKNHPIHVDFQRVDDKTRIVISVPVEFVDQETSPGLKQGGVLNVVRREIELSCLASNIPEKFVISLEGKEIGDDIRLSSVTLGEGMKPTILGRDFMLATIQAPKVEKEPQTTEEEAGADSEAEATEEKKEEKAAE
;
A
#
# COMPACT_ATOMS: atom_id res chain seq x y z
N ALA A 1 16.68 11.83 24.94
CA ALA A 1 18.05 11.57 24.54
C ALA A 1 18.43 12.52 23.41
N ASP A 2 19.67 13.00 23.40
CA ASP A 2 20.13 13.93 22.39
C ASP A 2 20.22 13.27 21.02
N PRO A 3 19.94 13.99 19.91
CA PRO A 3 20.05 13.48 18.57
C PRO A 3 21.53 13.24 18.23
N LEU A 4 21.83 12.11 17.62
CA LEU A 4 23.17 11.72 17.18
C LEU A 4 23.17 11.55 15.67
N MET A 5 24.10 12.21 14.99
CA MET A 5 24.33 12.02 13.56
C MET A 5 25.31 10.89 13.34
N VAL A 6 24.90 9.90 12.54
CA VAL A 6 25.71 8.72 12.22
C VAL A 6 25.84 8.52 10.73
N ALA A 7 26.95 8.01 10.27
CA ALA A 7 27.15 7.58 8.90
C ALA A 7 27.08 6.05 8.84
N VAL A 8 26.22 5.53 7.95
CA VAL A 8 26.02 4.09 7.77
C VAL A 8 26.45 3.70 6.36
N ASP A 9 27.07 2.53 6.22
CA ASP A 9 27.43 2.01 4.91
C ASP A 9 26.16 1.76 4.07
N ARG A 10 26.13 2.44 2.90
CA ARG A 10 25.02 2.35 1.97
C ARG A 10 24.75 0.94 1.47
N ILE A 11 25.80 0.12 1.29
CA ILE A 11 25.66 -1.24 0.74
C ILE A 11 24.96 -2.14 1.76
N GLN A 12 25.38 -2.06 3.01
CA GLN A 12 24.78 -2.82 4.12
C GLN A 12 23.31 -2.40 4.34
N LEU A 13 23.06 -1.10 4.35
CA LEU A 13 21.72 -0.56 4.51
C LEU A 13 20.78 -0.98 3.36
N LYS A 14 21.27 -0.94 2.12
CA LYS A 14 20.50 -1.37 0.95
C LYS A 14 20.13 -2.85 1.05
N LYS A 15 21.06 -3.71 1.43
CA LYS A 15 20.83 -5.15 1.60
C LYS A 15 19.74 -5.42 2.64
N ARG A 16 19.80 -4.77 3.79
CA ARG A 16 18.78 -4.91 4.85
C ARG A 16 17.41 -4.38 4.41
N PHE A 17 17.40 -3.32 3.62
CA PHE A 17 16.16 -2.75 3.09
C PHE A 17 15.48 -3.69 2.08
N GLU A 18 16.25 -4.39 1.25
CA GLU A 18 15.74 -5.34 0.25
C GLU A 18 15.19 -6.64 0.88
N GLU A 19 15.62 -6.99 2.09
CA GLU A 19 15.12 -8.16 2.83
C GLU A 19 13.64 -8.04 3.25
N GLY A 20 13.03 -6.84 3.15
CA GLY A 20 11.66 -6.56 3.56
C GLY A 20 11.48 -6.44 5.07
N GLY A 21 10.33 -5.89 5.49
CA GLY A 21 10.04 -5.68 6.91
C GLY A 21 11.00 -4.72 7.63
N PHE A 22 11.61 -3.79 6.90
CA PHE A 22 12.61 -2.90 7.45
C PHE A 22 12.09 -1.99 8.56
N TYR A 23 10.81 -1.66 8.54
CA TYR A 23 10.16 -0.84 9.58
C TYR A 23 9.72 -1.65 10.81
N SER A 24 9.64 -2.98 10.69
CA SER A 24 9.18 -3.88 11.75
C SER A 24 10.30 -4.65 12.44
N LYS A 25 11.57 -4.31 12.15
CA LYS A 25 12.73 -4.97 12.76
C LYS A 25 13.49 -4.02 13.68
N ILE A 26 13.95 -4.55 14.80
CA ILE A 26 14.90 -3.87 15.68
C ILE A 26 16.30 -4.10 15.12
N PHE A 27 17.05 -3.02 14.94
CA PHE A 27 18.44 -3.06 14.51
C PHE A 27 19.35 -2.64 15.66
N GLU A 28 20.52 -3.21 15.71
CA GLU A 28 21.60 -2.75 16.59
C GLU A 28 22.53 -1.87 15.76
N VAL A 29 22.60 -0.59 16.13
CA VAL A 29 23.58 0.34 15.54
C VAL A 29 24.83 0.31 16.38
N ASP A 30 25.93 -0.08 15.76
CA ASP A 30 27.26 -0.07 16.36
C ASP A 30 27.89 1.30 16.18
N LEU A 31 28.06 2.00 17.28
CA LEU A 31 28.71 3.33 17.33
C LEU A 31 30.22 3.26 17.64
N GLY A 32 30.77 2.04 17.59
CA GLY A 32 32.18 1.76 17.93
C GLY A 32 32.40 1.46 19.42
N GLU A 33 31.86 2.26 20.30
CA GLU A 33 31.99 2.03 21.77
C GLU A 33 30.73 1.40 22.38
N LYS A 34 29.58 1.65 21.78
CA LYS A 34 28.25 1.21 22.27
C LYS A 34 27.42 0.68 21.12
N LYS A 35 26.63 -0.34 21.42
CA LYS A 35 25.58 -0.84 20.55
C LYS A 35 24.25 -0.35 21.10
N GLU A 36 23.46 0.33 20.27
CA GLU A 36 22.17 0.84 20.66
C GLU A 36 21.06 0.17 19.84
N PRO A 37 20.02 -0.37 20.49
CA PRO A 37 18.86 -0.89 19.78
C PRO A 37 18.03 0.26 19.22
N VAL A 38 17.71 0.18 17.94
CA VAL A 38 16.96 1.19 17.21
C VAL A 38 15.92 0.58 16.30
N VAL A 39 14.85 1.33 16.06
CA VAL A 39 13.84 1.04 15.03
C VAL A 39 13.87 2.14 13.99
N VAL A 40 13.60 1.78 12.75
CA VAL A 40 13.52 2.73 11.65
C VAL A 40 12.20 3.48 11.73
N LYS A 41 12.29 4.80 11.77
CA LYS A 41 11.12 5.68 11.78
C LYS A 41 10.75 6.17 10.40
N SER A 42 11.73 6.61 9.62
CA SER A 42 11.50 7.07 8.26
C SER A 42 12.70 6.79 7.35
N ILE A 43 12.46 6.67 6.06
CA ILE A 43 13.48 6.48 5.03
C ILE A 43 13.22 7.43 3.88
N GLN A 44 14.23 8.21 3.54
CA GLN A 44 14.24 8.96 2.29
C GLN A 44 14.96 8.16 1.21
N ARG A 45 14.31 7.96 0.08
CA ARG A 45 14.81 7.20 -1.06
C ARG A 45 15.06 8.09 -2.27
N HIS A 46 16.09 7.73 -3.03
CA HIS A 46 16.33 8.38 -4.32
C HIS A 46 15.20 8.02 -5.30
N LYS A 47 14.55 9.03 -5.88
CA LYS A 47 13.33 8.85 -6.70
C LYS A 47 13.51 7.92 -7.90
N VAL A 48 14.71 7.92 -8.53
CA VAL A 48 14.99 7.11 -9.72
C VAL A 48 15.70 5.80 -9.38
N LYS A 49 16.75 5.86 -8.57
CA LYS A 49 17.60 4.70 -8.25
C LYS A 49 17.11 3.87 -7.07
N ASN A 50 16.07 4.31 -6.38
CA ASN A 50 15.42 3.64 -5.23
C ASN A 50 16.35 3.21 -4.09
N HIS A 51 17.56 3.79 -3.98
CA HIS A 51 18.44 3.53 -2.85
C HIS A 51 18.17 4.50 -1.69
N PRO A 52 18.39 4.10 -0.44
CA PRO A 52 18.24 4.98 0.71
C PRO A 52 19.28 6.09 0.67
N ILE A 53 18.84 7.33 0.96
CA ILE A 53 19.66 8.53 1.06
C ILE A 53 19.82 8.92 2.53
N HIS A 54 18.71 8.90 3.25
CA HIS A 54 18.63 9.24 4.65
C HIS A 54 17.71 8.26 5.38
N VAL A 55 18.10 7.90 6.59
CA VAL A 55 17.32 7.01 7.46
C VAL A 55 17.27 7.62 8.85
N ASP A 56 16.07 7.77 9.38
CA ASP A 56 15.85 8.22 10.73
C ASP A 56 15.64 7.01 11.63
N PHE A 57 16.50 6.86 12.60
CA PHE A 57 16.42 5.82 13.62
C PHE A 57 15.86 6.39 14.91
N GLN A 58 15.01 5.64 15.55
CA GLN A 58 14.51 5.92 16.88
C GLN A 58 15.10 4.90 17.85
N ARG A 59 15.79 5.38 18.90
CA ARG A 59 16.25 4.52 20.00
C ARG A 59 15.06 3.94 20.73
N VAL A 60 15.14 2.67 21.02
CA VAL A 60 14.05 1.94 21.68
C VAL A 60 14.57 1.15 22.86
N ASP A 61 13.79 1.16 23.92
CA ASP A 61 13.97 0.28 25.07
C ASP A 61 12.84 -0.74 25.06
N ASP A 62 13.03 -1.91 25.62
CA ASP A 62 12.06 -3.01 25.65
C ASP A 62 10.66 -2.61 26.18
N LYS A 63 10.60 -1.58 27.03
CA LYS A 63 9.36 -1.08 27.65
C LYS A 63 8.74 0.10 26.90
N THR A 64 9.40 0.60 25.86
CA THR A 64 8.92 1.78 25.12
C THR A 64 7.83 1.37 24.17
N ARG A 65 6.72 2.11 24.16
CA ARG A 65 5.69 1.98 23.14
C ARG A 65 6.12 2.76 21.91
N ILE A 66 6.07 2.08 20.79
CA ILE A 66 6.43 2.64 19.48
C ILE A 66 5.29 2.43 18.50
N VAL A 67 5.24 3.31 17.51
CA VAL A 67 4.36 3.17 16.35
C VAL A 67 5.19 2.71 15.17
N ILE A 68 4.84 1.58 14.62
CA ILE A 68 5.55 0.95 13.50
C ILE A 68 4.57 0.57 12.39
N SER A 69 5.06 0.54 11.16
CA SER A 69 4.34 0.01 10.00
C SER A 69 4.76 -1.43 9.75
N VAL A 70 3.82 -2.35 9.86
CA VAL A 70 4.05 -3.79 9.65
C VAL A 70 3.46 -4.20 8.31
N PRO A 71 4.23 -4.88 7.45
CA PRO A 71 3.75 -5.33 6.15
C PRO A 71 2.72 -6.46 6.29
N VAL A 72 1.78 -6.47 5.35
CA VAL A 72 0.73 -7.50 5.23
C VAL A 72 1.04 -8.37 4.02
N GLU A 73 1.08 -9.68 4.24
CA GLU A 73 1.20 -10.68 3.19
C GLU A 73 -0.12 -11.43 3.04
N PHE A 74 -0.57 -11.56 1.80
CA PHE A 74 -1.76 -12.33 1.45
C PHE A 74 -1.31 -13.70 0.93
N VAL A 75 -1.72 -14.75 1.65
CA VAL A 75 -1.43 -16.15 1.29
C VAL A 75 -2.70 -16.82 0.75
N ASP A 76 -2.52 -18.03 0.20
CA ASP A 76 -3.62 -18.87 -0.31
C ASP A 76 -4.41 -18.23 -1.46
N GLN A 77 -3.74 -17.41 -2.28
CA GLN A 77 -4.34 -16.79 -3.45
C GLN A 77 -4.91 -17.81 -4.43
N GLU A 78 -4.22 -18.93 -4.59
CA GLU A 78 -4.65 -20.04 -5.47
C GLU A 78 -5.86 -20.80 -4.93
N THR A 79 -6.10 -20.76 -3.62
CA THR A 79 -7.21 -21.48 -2.98
C THR A 79 -8.49 -20.67 -2.94
N SER A 80 -8.39 -19.35 -3.10
CA SER A 80 -9.54 -18.44 -3.13
C SER A 80 -10.47 -18.72 -4.31
N PRO A 81 -11.77 -19.01 -4.09
CA PRO A 81 -12.73 -19.20 -5.18
C PRO A 81 -12.93 -17.94 -6.00
N GLY A 82 -12.86 -16.76 -5.39
CA GLY A 82 -12.99 -15.49 -6.07
C GLY A 82 -11.87 -15.24 -7.09
N LEU A 83 -10.62 -15.56 -6.74
CA LEU A 83 -9.49 -15.44 -7.68
C LEU A 83 -9.53 -16.50 -8.78
N LYS A 84 -9.98 -17.72 -8.47
CA LYS A 84 -10.19 -18.80 -9.48
C LYS A 84 -11.23 -18.44 -10.52
N GLN A 85 -12.23 -17.67 -10.16
CA GLN A 85 -13.28 -17.17 -11.07
C GLN A 85 -12.83 -15.98 -11.91
N GLY A 86 -11.53 -15.60 -11.84
CA GLY A 86 -10.97 -14.48 -12.58
C GLY A 86 -11.04 -13.14 -11.83
N GLY A 87 -11.38 -13.14 -10.55
CA GLY A 87 -11.31 -11.95 -9.71
C GLY A 87 -9.88 -11.42 -9.58
N VAL A 88 -9.75 -10.13 -9.34
CA VAL A 88 -8.47 -9.45 -9.11
C VAL A 88 -8.39 -9.00 -7.66
N LEU A 89 -7.29 -9.37 -6.99
CA LEU A 89 -7.01 -8.87 -5.65
C LEU A 89 -6.53 -7.42 -5.71
N ASN A 90 -7.37 -6.50 -5.26
CA ASN A 90 -7.02 -5.10 -5.14
C ASN A 90 -6.55 -4.81 -3.72
N VAL A 91 -5.25 -4.63 -3.54
CA VAL A 91 -4.63 -4.32 -2.25
C VAL A 91 -4.69 -2.82 -2.01
N VAL A 92 -5.54 -2.40 -1.06
CA VAL A 92 -5.71 -1.00 -0.67
C VAL A 92 -4.60 -0.55 0.26
N ARG A 93 -4.22 -1.41 1.22
CA ARG A 93 -3.15 -1.14 2.17
C ARG A 93 -2.22 -2.34 2.26
N ARG A 94 -0.93 -2.07 2.10
CA ARG A 94 0.12 -3.09 2.20
C ARG A 94 0.79 -3.13 3.56
N GLU A 95 0.54 -2.12 4.38
CA GLU A 95 1.13 -1.94 5.70
C GLU A 95 0.05 -1.51 6.68
N ILE A 96 0.18 -1.97 7.93
CA ILE A 96 -0.70 -1.61 9.05
C ILE A 96 0.15 -0.88 10.08
N GLU A 97 -0.27 0.33 10.46
CA GLU A 97 0.35 1.07 11.54
C GLU A 97 -0.18 0.59 12.89
N LEU A 98 0.72 0.12 13.73
CA LEU A 98 0.42 -0.41 15.04
C LEU A 98 1.23 0.27 16.11
N SER A 99 0.60 0.49 17.27
CA SER A 99 1.28 0.84 18.50
C SER A 99 1.51 -0.43 19.32
N CYS A 100 2.75 -0.80 19.50
CA CYS A 100 3.16 -1.98 20.27
C CYS A 100 4.35 -1.67 21.19
N LEU A 101 4.67 -2.62 22.08
CA LEU A 101 5.91 -2.58 22.83
C LEU A 101 7.06 -3.04 21.95
N ALA A 102 8.24 -2.47 22.13
CA ALA A 102 9.41 -2.82 21.34
C ALA A 102 9.78 -4.32 21.43
N SER A 103 9.51 -4.96 22.57
CA SER A 103 9.75 -6.40 22.74
C SER A 103 8.78 -7.30 21.98
N ASN A 104 7.66 -6.77 21.47
CA ASN A 104 6.60 -7.57 20.82
C ASN A 104 6.26 -7.01 19.44
N ILE A 105 7.26 -6.88 18.58
CA ILE A 105 7.10 -6.40 17.22
C ILE A 105 6.86 -7.60 16.29
N PRO A 106 5.74 -7.68 15.57
CA PRO A 106 5.54 -8.72 14.56
C PRO A 106 6.32 -8.37 13.29
N GLU A 107 6.97 -9.35 12.69
CA GLU A 107 7.69 -9.13 11.42
C GLU A 107 6.73 -8.86 10.25
N LYS A 108 5.63 -9.59 10.20
CA LYS A 108 4.60 -9.50 9.15
C LYS A 108 3.26 -10.02 9.64
N PHE A 109 2.19 -9.55 9.02
CA PHE A 109 0.86 -10.15 9.18
C PHE A 109 0.56 -11.02 7.96
N VAL A 110 0.13 -12.24 8.23
CA VAL A 110 -0.27 -13.19 7.19
C VAL A 110 -1.79 -13.28 7.21
N ILE A 111 -2.41 -13.00 6.06
CA ILE A 111 -3.86 -13.07 5.88
C ILE A 111 -4.16 -14.15 4.85
N SER A 112 -4.92 -15.17 5.26
CA SER A 112 -5.40 -16.20 4.33
C SER A 112 -6.60 -15.67 3.53
N LEU A 113 -6.58 -15.93 2.23
CA LEU A 113 -7.65 -15.65 1.28
C LEU A 113 -8.56 -16.85 1.03
N GLU A 114 -8.38 -17.92 1.82
CA GLU A 114 -9.19 -19.12 1.68
C GLU A 114 -10.69 -18.83 1.86
N GLY A 115 -11.51 -19.34 0.94
CA GLY A 115 -12.97 -19.17 0.98
C GLY A 115 -13.49 -17.77 0.67
N LYS A 116 -12.64 -16.84 0.23
CA LYS A 116 -13.06 -15.50 -0.15
C LYS A 116 -13.57 -15.47 -1.59
N GLU A 117 -14.73 -14.84 -1.78
CA GLU A 117 -15.41 -14.69 -3.07
C GLU A 117 -15.18 -13.31 -3.71
N ILE A 118 -15.67 -13.15 -4.94
CA ILE A 118 -15.66 -11.87 -5.63
C ILE A 118 -16.62 -10.90 -4.92
N GLY A 119 -16.13 -9.73 -4.54
CA GLY A 119 -16.88 -8.73 -3.78
C GLY A 119 -16.57 -8.74 -2.29
N ASP A 120 -15.80 -9.70 -1.79
CA ASP A 120 -15.43 -9.74 -0.38
C ASP A 120 -14.37 -8.70 -0.04
N ASP A 121 -14.61 -8.03 1.09
CA ASP A 121 -13.67 -7.09 1.70
C ASP A 121 -12.87 -7.78 2.80
N ILE A 122 -11.57 -7.61 2.75
CA ILE A 122 -10.65 -8.06 3.79
C ILE A 122 -10.34 -6.86 4.67
N ARG A 123 -10.77 -6.93 5.92
CA ARG A 123 -10.67 -5.84 6.89
C ARG A 123 -9.69 -6.17 8.00
N LEU A 124 -9.33 -5.16 8.79
CA LEU A 124 -8.44 -5.31 9.94
C LEU A 124 -8.95 -6.35 10.94
N SER A 125 -10.26 -6.48 11.12
CA SER A 125 -10.91 -7.48 11.98
C SER A 125 -10.58 -8.93 11.60
N SER A 126 -10.18 -9.17 10.36
CA SER A 126 -9.73 -10.50 9.89
C SER A 126 -8.29 -10.83 10.31
N VAL A 127 -7.55 -9.87 10.86
CA VAL A 127 -6.16 -10.03 11.28
C VAL A 127 -6.11 -10.37 12.76
N THR A 128 -5.43 -11.45 13.11
CA THR A 128 -5.18 -11.79 14.52
C THR A 128 -4.06 -10.89 15.05
N LEU A 129 -4.44 -9.88 15.81
CA LEU A 129 -3.50 -9.02 16.51
C LEU A 129 -2.99 -9.71 17.78
N GLY A 130 -1.69 -9.67 18.02
CA GLY A 130 -1.08 -10.19 19.23
C GLY A 130 -1.42 -9.34 20.47
N GLU A 131 -1.12 -9.90 21.65
CA GLU A 131 -1.38 -9.21 22.93
C GLU A 131 -0.59 -7.91 23.03
N GLY A 132 -1.26 -6.83 23.41
CA GLY A 132 -0.66 -5.51 23.61
C GLY A 132 -0.48 -4.67 22.35
N MET A 133 -0.85 -5.19 21.18
CA MET A 133 -0.85 -4.44 19.92
C MET A 133 -2.16 -3.69 19.74
N LYS A 134 -2.08 -2.43 19.38
CA LYS A 134 -3.24 -1.59 19.10
C LYS A 134 -3.02 -0.89 17.75
N PRO A 135 -4.01 -0.93 16.85
CA PRO A 135 -3.93 -0.16 15.63
C PRO A 135 -3.91 1.35 15.97
N THR A 136 -3.12 2.11 15.25
CA THR A 136 -3.04 3.57 15.46
C THR A 136 -4.37 4.23 15.14
N ILE A 137 -5.10 3.70 14.17
CA ILE A 137 -6.45 4.16 13.81
C ILE A 137 -7.45 3.41 14.67
N LEU A 138 -7.78 3.99 15.82
CA LEU A 138 -8.79 3.45 16.72
C LEU A 138 -10.21 3.75 16.20
N GLY A 139 -11.11 2.78 16.34
CA GLY A 139 -12.54 2.96 16.09
C GLY A 139 -12.99 2.85 14.63
N ARG A 140 -12.09 2.54 13.70
CA ARG A 140 -12.46 2.25 12.30
C ARG A 140 -11.86 0.92 11.87
N ASP A 141 -12.73 0.03 11.42
CA ASP A 141 -12.32 -1.20 10.76
C ASP A 141 -12.05 -0.89 9.28
N PHE A 142 -10.78 -0.62 8.97
CA PHE A 142 -10.37 -0.24 7.63
C PHE A 142 -10.11 -1.46 6.74
N MET A 143 -10.40 -1.27 5.47
CA MET A 143 -10.19 -2.26 4.43
C MET A 143 -8.70 -2.37 4.11
N LEU A 144 -8.20 -3.60 4.03
CA LEU A 144 -6.83 -3.95 3.63
C LEU A 144 -6.77 -4.33 2.16
N ALA A 145 -7.69 -5.17 1.74
CA ALA A 145 -7.81 -5.61 0.35
C ALA A 145 -9.26 -5.93 0.01
N THR A 146 -9.57 -5.99 -1.28
CA THR A 146 -10.86 -6.44 -1.80
C THR A 146 -10.64 -7.28 -3.05
N ILE A 147 -11.50 -8.28 -3.26
CA ILE A 147 -11.49 -9.10 -4.46
C ILE A 147 -12.55 -8.53 -5.41
N GLN A 148 -12.13 -7.94 -6.53
CA GLN A 148 -13.02 -7.33 -7.50
C GLN A 148 -13.16 -8.21 -8.74
N ALA A 149 -14.33 -8.18 -9.37
CA ALA A 149 -14.50 -8.77 -10.69
C ALA A 149 -13.60 -8.06 -11.71
N PRO A 150 -13.03 -8.77 -12.68
CA PRO A 150 -12.27 -8.15 -13.74
C PRO A 150 -13.17 -7.18 -14.50
N LYS A 151 -12.72 -5.93 -14.65
CA LYS A 151 -13.39 -4.95 -15.47
C LYS A 151 -13.10 -5.32 -16.92
N VAL A 152 -13.98 -6.12 -17.52
CA VAL A 152 -13.96 -6.30 -18.98
C VAL A 152 -14.37 -4.96 -19.57
N GLU A 153 -13.43 -4.17 -20.03
CA GLU A 153 -13.73 -3.09 -20.94
C GLU A 153 -14.37 -3.75 -22.18
N LYS A 154 -15.68 -3.62 -22.27
CA LYS A 154 -16.35 -3.83 -23.56
C LYS A 154 -15.80 -2.73 -24.45
N GLU A 155 -14.85 -3.09 -25.32
CA GLU A 155 -14.59 -2.30 -26.51
C GLU A 155 -15.95 -2.03 -27.16
N PRO A 156 -16.26 -0.78 -27.53
CA PRO A 156 -17.47 -0.50 -28.27
C PRO A 156 -17.35 -1.27 -29.58
N GLN A 157 -18.07 -2.38 -29.68
CA GLN A 157 -18.32 -3.01 -30.97
C GLN A 157 -19.06 -1.97 -31.81
N THR A 158 -18.33 -1.40 -32.74
CA THR A 158 -18.89 -0.69 -33.88
C THR A 158 -19.74 -1.69 -34.64
N THR A 159 -20.99 -1.70 -34.35
CA THR A 159 -21.98 -2.38 -35.19
C THR A 159 -22.13 -1.52 -36.45
N GLU A 160 -21.38 -1.89 -37.49
CA GLU A 160 -21.77 -1.59 -38.84
C GLU A 160 -23.06 -2.42 -39.11
N GLU A 161 -24.16 -1.77 -39.19
CA GLU A 161 -25.32 -2.27 -39.87
C GLU A 161 -25.83 -1.18 -40.83
N GLU A 162 -25.59 -1.51 -42.11
CA GLU A 162 -26.16 -0.88 -43.27
C GLU A 162 -27.69 -0.86 -43.18
N ALA A 163 -28.24 0.20 -43.67
CA ALA A 163 -29.32 0.28 -44.63
C ALA A 163 -29.99 1.65 -44.53
N GLY A 164 -29.79 2.51 -45.46
CA GLY A 164 -30.58 2.57 -46.66
C GLY A 164 -31.74 3.54 -46.55
N ALA A 165 -31.73 4.58 -47.42
CA ALA A 165 -32.86 5.34 -47.94
C ALA A 165 -33.41 6.45 -47.01
N ASP A 166 -33.34 7.62 -47.39
CA ASP A 166 -34.00 8.39 -48.40
C ASP A 166 -34.31 9.82 -47.91
N SER A 167 -33.97 10.73 -48.77
CA SER A 167 -34.61 12.01 -49.11
C SER A 167 -34.71 13.15 -48.09
N GLU A 168 -34.03 14.18 -48.47
CA GLU A 168 -34.58 15.51 -48.84
C GLU A 168 -35.19 16.34 -47.70
N ALA A 169 -34.53 17.40 -47.43
CA ALA A 169 -35.00 18.76 -47.63
C ALA A 169 -34.12 19.75 -46.86
N GLU A 170 -33.41 20.54 -47.63
CA GLU A 170 -33.47 21.99 -47.69
C GLU A 170 -33.04 22.74 -46.40
N ALA A 171 -31.86 23.32 -46.46
CA ALA A 171 -31.55 24.71 -46.84
C ALA A 171 -32.06 25.78 -45.88
N THR A 172 -31.14 26.71 -45.67
CA THR A 172 -31.32 28.09 -45.15
C THR A 172 -31.22 28.23 -43.63
N GLU A 173 -30.41 28.98 -43.06
CA GLU A 173 -29.79 30.32 -43.28
C GLU A 173 -28.62 30.46 -42.31
N GLU A 174 -27.41 30.69 -42.70
CA GLU A 174 -26.66 31.91 -42.82
C GLU A 174 -27.04 33.06 -41.90
N LYS A 175 -25.98 33.52 -41.22
CA LYS A 175 -25.77 34.89 -40.77
C LYS A 175 -26.45 35.38 -39.49
N LYS A 176 -25.64 35.67 -38.52
CA LYS A 176 -25.34 37.03 -38.03
C LYS A 176 -24.28 36.96 -36.94
N GLU A 177 -23.14 37.40 -37.31
CA GLU A 177 -22.51 38.70 -36.95
C GLU A 177 -22.23 38.79 -35.43
N GLU A 178 -20.91 38.68 -35.08
CA GLU A 178 -19.94 39.75 -35.02
C GLU A 178 -20.46 41.00 -34.30
N LYS A 179 -19.68 41.38 -33.35
CA LYS A 179 -19.63 42.63 -32.58
C LYS A 179 -20.20 42.55 -31.19
N ALA A 180 -19.54 42.98 -30.17
CA ALA A 180 -18.50 43.98 -29.91
C ALA A 180 -17.94 43.64 -28.50
N ALA A 181 -16.64 43.65 -28.27
CA ALA A 181 -15.86 44.80 -27.92
C ALA A 181 -16.39 45.58 -26.67
N GLU A 182 -15.78 45.34 -25.58
CA GLU A 182 -14.96 46.28 -24.84
C GLU A 182 -14.38 45.63 -23.59
#